data_6206c622e997d3c0e6c77558d886c8e3
#
_entry.id   6206c622e997d3c0e6c77558d886c8e3
#
_cell.length_a   1.000
_cell.length_b   1.000
_cell.length_c   1.000
_cell.angle_alpha   90.00
_cell.angle_beta   90.00
_cell.angle_gamma   90.00
#
_symmetry.space_group_name_H-M   'P 1'
#
loop_
_entity.id
_entity.type
_entity.pdbx_description
1 polymer ?
#
loop_
_entity_poly.entity_id
_entity_poly.type
_entity_poly.pdbx_seq_one_letter_code
_entity_poly.pdbx_strand_id
1 'polypeptide(L)'
;MNGGAGILGGLREEDVYTIEDIYALHEGERAELIDGKIYYMSPPSRTHQQILLSLSRKIADYVDSKKGDCEVNIAPFAVFLNKNNINYVEPDISVICDRSKLDDKGCHGAPDWVIEIVSKGSRSMDYFTKLFKYQTAGVREYWIVDPTTNRIVVYKFEKETMEEYSFGEDVPVGIYEDFSIKIQ
;
A
#
# COMPACT_ATOMS: atom_id res chain seq x y z
N MET A 1 -23.77 -52.40 22.84
CA MET A 1 -24.32 -51.40 21.92
C MET A 1 -23.52 -50.15 22.10
N ASN A 2 -22.49 -49.97 21.24
CA ASN A 2 -21.59 -48.83 21.30
C ASN A 2 -22.05 -47.73 20.37
N GLY A 3 -22.44 -46.61 20.98
CA GLY A 3 -22.74 -45.38 20.27
C GLY A 3 -21.44 -44.65 20.00
N GLY A 4 -20.99 -44.62 18.73
CA GLY A 4 -19.84 -43.82 18.29
C GLY A 4 -20.21 -42.34 18.28
N ALA A 5 -19.56 -41.57 19.14
CA ALA A 5 -19.56 -40.13 19.07
C ALA A 5 -18.70 -39.69 17.85
N GLY A 6 -19.34 -39.13 16.83
CA GLY A 6 -18.65 -38.48 15.71
C GLY A 6 -17.91 -37.24 16.18
N ILE A 7 -16.61 -37.24 15.99
CA ILE A 7 -15.77 -36.06 16.17
C ILE A 7 -16.02 -35.14 14.97
N LEU A 8 -16.87 -34.14 15.15
CA LEU A 8 -16.89 -32.95 14.31
C LEU A 8 -15.57 -32.23 14.59
N GLY A 9 -14.62 -32.34 13.64
CA GLY A 9 -13.40 -31.57 13.67
C GLY A 9 -13.76 -30.09 13.62
N GLY A 10 -13.65 -29.41 14.75
CA GLY A 10 -13.74 -27.96 14.81
C GLY A 10 -12.67 -27.37 13.88
N LEU A 11 -13.10 -26.54 12.94
CA LEU A 11 -12.22 -25.62 12.25
C LEU A 11 -11.48 -24.84 13.34
N ARG A 12 -10.15 -24.90 13.38
CA ARG A 12 -9.39 -23.99 14.23
C ARG A 12 -9.74 -22.60 13.77
N GLU A 13 -10.19 -21.72 14.69
CA GLU A 13 -10.17 -20.30 14.45
C GLU A 13 -8.73 -19.96 14.00
N GLU A 14 -8.57 -19.41 12.79
CA GLU A 14 -7.26 -18.89 12.37
C GLU A 14 -6.91 -17.80 13.38
N ASP A 15 -5.71 -17.85 13.96
CA ASP A 15 -5.24 -16.85 14.90
C ASP A 15 -5.29 -15.48 14.20
N VAL A 16 -6.06 -14.55 14.74
CA VAL A 16 -6.17 -13.18 14.23
C VAL A 16 -5.11 -12.35 14.93
N TYR A 17 -4.11 -11.92 14.18
CA TYR A 17 -3.05 -11.03 14.66
C TYR A 17 -3.51 -9.58 14.70
N THR A 18 -2.82 -8.79 15.51
CA THR A 18 -3.13 -7.38 15.75
C THR A 18 -1.89 -6.50 15.49
N ILE A 19 -2.06 -5.19 15.54
CA ILE A 19 -0.96 -4.23 15.40
C ILE A 19 0.08 -4.42 16.52
N GLU A 20 -0.32 -4.85 17.70
CA GLU A 20 0.57 -5.19 18.81
C GLU A 20 1.53 -6.33 18.44
N ASP A 21 1.08 -7.30 17.64
CA ASP A 21 1.93 -8.39 17.14
C ASP A 21 2.97 -7.88 16.14
N ILE A 22 2.62 -6.87 15.32
CA ILE A 22 3.59 -6.20 14.44
C ILE A 22 4.67 -5.49 15.27
N TYR A 23 4.29 -4.80 16.35
CA TYR A 23 5.25 -4.14 17.24
C TYR A 23 6.10 -5.11 18.05
N ALA A 24 5.66 -6.36 18.20
CA ALA A 24 6.39 -7.41 18.90
C ALA A 24 7.36 -8.21 17.99
N LEU A 25 7.43 -7.90 16.70
CA LEU A 25 8.38 -8.53 15.78
C LEU A 25 9.83 -8.31 16.24
N HIS A 26 10.71 -9.27 15.91
CA HIS A 26 12.12 -9.12 16.23
C HIS A 26 12.76 -7.96 15.46
N GLU A 27 13.82 -7.38 16.06
CA GLU A 27 14.58 -6.31 15.43
C GLU A 27 15.08 -6.73 14.03
N GLY A 28 14.77 -5.89 13.02
CA GLY A 28 15.11 -6.14 11.62
C GLY A 28 14.03 -6.89 10.83
N GLU A 29 13.01 -7.45 11.47
CA GLU A 29 11.85 -7.99 10.79
C GLU A 29 10.84 -6.88 10.44
N ARG A 30 10.27 -6.99 9.25
CA ARG A 30 9.19 -6.11 8.80
C ARG A 30 8.05 -6.96 8.24
N ALA A 31 6.84 -6.55 8.54
CA ALA A 31 5.64 -7.21 8.03
C ALA A 31 4.48 -6.22 7.90
N GLU A 32 3.56 -6.54 7.03
CA GLU A 32 2.23 -5.92 6.96
C GLU A 32 1.21 -6.81 7.62
N LEU A 33 0.14 -6.20 8.11
CA LEU A 33 -0.99 -6.88 8.71
C LEU A 33 -2.25 -6.54 7.89
N ILE A 34 -2.89 -7.53 7.31
CA ILE A 34 -4.09 -7.34 6.51
C ILE A 34 -5.15 -8.34 6.97
N ASP A 35 -6.27 -7.84 7.48
CA ASP A 35 -7.36 -8.65 8.06
C ASP A 35 -6.86 -9.65 9.11
N GLY A 36 -5.94 -9.21 9.96
CA GLY A 36 -5.39 -10.03 11.02
C GLY A 36 -4.41 -11.12 10.56
N LYS A 37 -3.93 -11.07 9.30
CA LYS A 37 -2.89 -11.97 8.77
C LYS A 37 -1.59 -11.22 8.56
N ILE A 38 -0.48 -11.77 9.07
CA ILE A 38 0.86 -11.20 8.95
C ILE A 38 1.49 -11.62 7.62
N TYR A 39 2.03 -10.65 6.89
CA TYR A 39 2.75 -10.81 5.64
C TYR A 39 4.16 -10.25 5.78
N TYR A 40 5.14 -11.13 5.97
CA TYR A 40 6.55 -10.72 6.12
C TYR A 40 7.09 -10.13 4.83
N MET A 41 7.83 -9.03 4.96
CA MET A 41 8.43 -8.30 3.87
C MET A 41 9.90 -8.70 3.67
N SER A 42 10.31 -8.81 2.42
CA SER A 42 11.71 -9.05 2.05
C SER A 42 12.39 -7.74 1.65
N PRO A 43 13.72 -7.63 1.78
CA PRO A 43 14.45 -6.47 1.28
C PRO A 43 14.17 -6.20 -0.20
N PRO A 44 13.93 -4.95 -0.60
CA PRO A 44 13.64 -4.60 -1.97
C PRO A 44 14.85 -4.76 -2.89
N SER A 45 14.59 -5.01 -4.19
CA SER A 45 15.64 -5.09 -5.20
C SER A 45 16.23 -3.71 -5.52
N ARG A 46 17.43 -3.69 -6.15
CA ARG A 46 18.03 -2.45 -6.66
C ARG A 46 17.10 -1.70 -7.64
N THR A 47 16.44 -2.42 -8.55
CA THR A 47 15.50 -1.82 -9.51
C THR A 47 14.34 -1.16 -8.79
N HIS A 48 13.74 -1.85 -7.82
CA HIS A 48 12.68 -1.30 -6.98
C HIS A 48 13.11 0.02 -6.32
N GLN A 49 14.29 0.05 -5.68
CA GLN A 49 14.81 1.25 -5.01
C GLN A 49 15.10 2.40 -5.97
N GLN A 50 15.53 2.13 -7.20
CA GLN A 50 15.74 3.17 -8.21
C GLN A 50 14.43 3.80 -8.66
N ILE A 51 13.39 2.99 -8.87
CA ILE A 51 12.04 3.47 -9.22
C ILE A 51 11.47 4.27 -8.05
N LEU A 52 11.55 3.73 -6.82
CA LEU A 52 11.09 4.41 -5.61
C LEU A 52 11.72 5.80 -5.47
N LEU A 53 13.03 5.90 -5.56
CA LEU A 53 13.74 7.17 -5.46
C LEU A 53 13.35 8.15 -6.57
N SER A 54 13.22 7.67 -7.82
CA SER A 54 12.84 8.52 -8.95
C SER A 54 11.42 9.06 -8.80
N LEU A 55 10.47 8.21 -8.39
CA LEU A 55 9.07 8.60 -8.17
C LEU A 55 8.92 9.55 -6.99
N SER A 56 9.50 9.20 -5.83
CA SER A 56 9.38 10.00 -4.62
C SER A 56 9.92 11.42 -4.82
N ARG A 57 11.05 11.59 -5.52
CA ARG A 57 11.60 12.92 -5.85
C ARG A 57 10.63 13.73 -6.72
N LYS A 58 10.12 13.15 -7.82
CA LYS A 58 9.21 13.86 -8.73
C LYS A 58 7.92 14.29 -8.03
N ILE A 59 7.40 13.42 -7.16
CA ILE A 59 6.17 13.70 -6.40
C ILE A 59 6.45 14.78 -5.34
N ALA A 60 7.54 14.65 -4.58
CA ALA A 60 7.91 15.63 -3.56
C ALA A 60 8.18 17.01 -4.16
N ASP A 61 8.98 17.08 -5.25
CA ASP A 61 9.25 18.33 -5.95
C ASP A 61 7.95 19.03 -6.41
N TYR A 62 6.99 18.25 -6.94
CA TYR A 62 5.70 18.80 -7.33
C TYR A 62 4.89 19.28 -6.13
N VAL A 63 4.73 18.45 -5.09
CA VAL A 63 3.97 18.79 -3.87
C VAL A 63 4.53 20.05 -3.21
N ASP A 64 5.85 20.14 -3.08
CA ASP A 64 6.55 21.32 -2.51
C ASP A 64 6.31 22.57 -3.36
N SER A 65 6.27 22.44 -4.70
CA SER A 65 6.00 23.56 -5.61
C SER A 65 4.61 24.15 -5.44
N LYS A 66 3.64 23.33 -5.05
CA LYS A 66 2.24 23.75 -4.84
C LYS A 66 2.02 24.45 -3.51
N LYS A 67 2.92 24.31 -2.55
CA LYS A 67 2.81 24.88 -1.18
C LYS A 67 1.46 24.55 -0.51
N GLY A 68 0.92 23.37 -0.83
CA GLY A 68 -0.31 22.84 -0.24
C GLY A 68 -0.04 22.06 1.05
N ASP A 69 -1.08 21.41 1.55
CA ASP A 69 -1.02 20.66 2.81
C ASP A 69 -0.58 19.20 2.65
N CYS A 70 -0.43 18.74 1.41
CA CYS A 70 -0.06 17.34 1.17
C CYS A 70 1.39 17.04 1.59
N GLU A 71 1.59 15.84 2.10
CA GLU A 71 2.88 15.31 2.53
C GLU A 71 3.17 14.00 1.81
N VAL A 72 4.43 13.78 1.43
CA VAL A 72 4.89 12.56 0.75
C VAL A 72 5.71 11.73 1.72
N ASN A 73 5.28 10.50 1.95
CA ASN A 73 5.96 9.56 2.80
C ASN A 73 6.36 8.31 2.01
N ILE A 74 7.54 7.75 2.33
CA ILE A 74 8.07 6.53 1.70
C ILE A 74 8.27 5.44 2.75
N ALA A 75 8.16 4.19 2.34
CA ALA A 75 8.42 3.05 3.22
C ALA A 75 9.85 3.06 3.80
N PRO A 76 10.04 2.67 5.08
CA PRO A 76 9.02 2.20 6.01
C PRO A 76 8.24 3.38 6.64
N PHE A 77 6.96 3.43 6.36
CA PHE A 77 6.04 4.42 6.93
C PHE A 77 4.69 3.74 7.18
N ALA A 78 4.26 3.74 8.41
CA ALA A 78 3.06 3.03 8.84
C ALA A 78 1.78 3.70 8.34
N VAL A 79 0.89 2.92 7.78
CA VAL A 79 -0.47 3.34 7.45
C VAL A 79 -1.48 2.39 8.12
N PHE A 80 -2.23 2.94 9.05
CA PHE A 80 -3.32 2.27 9.76
C PHE A 80 -4.61 2.49 8.98
N LEU A 81 -4.88 1.65 7.99
CA LEU A 81 -5.91 1.88 6.96
C LEU A 81 -7.31 2.07 7.54
N ASN A 82 -7.65 1.33 8.58
CA ASN A 82 -8.98 1.32 9.18
C ASN A 82 -8.90 1.65 10.67
N LYS A 83 -10.03 2.07 11.25
CA LYS A 83 -10.15 2.27 12.71
C LYS A 83 -10.26 0.94 13.47
N ASN A 84 -9.46 -0.05 13.06
CA ASN A 84 -9.35 -1.34 13.73
C ASN A 84 -7.86 -1.67 13.92
N ASN A 85 -7.56 -2.66 14.73
CA ASN A 85 -6.19 -3.05 15.05
C ASN A 85 -5.68 -4.25 14.22
N ILE A 86 -6.32 -4.56 13.08
CA ILE A 86 -6.01 -5.72 12.24
C ILE A 86 -5.58 -5.36 10.81
N ASN A 87 -5.34 -4.07 10.56
CA ASN A 87 -4.86 -3.60 9.26
C ASN A 87 -3.74 -2.54 9.44
N TYR A 88 -2.53 -2.92 9.06
CA TYR A 88 -1.32 -2.11 9.08
C TYR A 88 -0.52 -2.39 7.82
N VAL A 89 -0.24 -1.39 7.02
CA VAL A 89 0.53 -1.52 5.78
C VAL A 89 1.65 -0.48 5.72
N GLU A 90 2.67 -0.76 4.93
CA GLU A 90 3.80 0.14 4.67
C GLU A 90 3.94 0.36 3.15
N PRO A 91 3.08 1.17 2.53
CA PRO A 91 3.13 1.42 1.09
C PRO A 91 4.47 2.00 0.66
N ASP A 92 4.95 1.66 -0.52
CA ASP A 92 6.20 2.20 -1.04
C ASP A 92 6.20 3.72 -1.07
N ILE A 93 5.11 4.34 -1.56
CA ILE A 93 4.89 5.79 -1.48
C ILE A 93 3.44 6.05 -1.08
N SER A 94 3.24 6.98 -0.16
CA SER A 94 1.92 7.51 0.19
C SER A 94 1.92 9.04 0.20
N VAL A 95 0.88 9.63 -0.37
CA VAL A 95 0.62 11.07 -0.35
C VAL A 95 -0.60 11.31 0.51
N ILE A 96 -0.46 12.15 1.53
CA ILE A 96 -1.50 12.46 2.51
C ILE A 96 -1.74 13.96 2.51
N CYS A 97 -2.97 14.39 2.17
CA CYS A 97 -3.33 15.81 2.10
C CYS A 97 -4.10 16.29 3.34
N ASP A 98 -4.64 15.38 4.13
CA ASP A 98 -5.23 15.68 5.43
C ASP A 98 -4.23 15.40 6.55
N ARG A 99 -3.51 16.43 6.98
CA ARG A 99 -2.50 16.32 8.04
C ARG A 99 -3.05 15.91 9.40
N SER A 100 -4.35 16.01 9.63
CA SER A 100 -4.96 15.54 10.88
C SER A 100 -4.90 14.02 11.04
N LYS A 101 -4.60 13.29 9.95
CA LYS A 101 -4.35 11.84 9.95
C LYS A 101 -2.93 11.47 10.36
N LEU A 102 -2.01 12.43 10.49
CA LEU A 102 -0.58 12.18 10.70
C LEU A 102 -0.18 12.40 12.16
N ASP A 103 0.61 11.46 12.67
CA ASP A 103 1.39 11.62 13.89
C ASP A 103 2.77 10.96 13.73
N ASP A 104 3.60 10.96 14.80
CA ASP A 104 4.94 10.35 14.77
C ASP A 104 4.92 8.83 14.54
N LYS A 105 3.77 8.17 14.66
CA LYS A 105 3.61 6.73 14.43
C LYS A 105 3.24 6.40 12.99
N GLY A 106 2.68 7.36 12.24
CA GLY A 106 2.27 7.16 10.86
C GLY A 106 0.97 7.85 10.48
N CYS A 107 0.29 7.30 9.47
CA CYS A 107 -0.99 7.78 8.96
C CYS A 107 -2.16 6.97 9.51
N HIS A 108 -3.11 7.62 10.16
CA HIS A 108 -4.33 7.02 10.71
C HIS A 108 -5.51 7.22 9.76
N GLY A 109 -5.72 6.27 8.88
CA GLY A 109 -6.73 6.28 7.82
C GLY A 109 -6.12 6.18 6.44
N ALA A 110 -6.95 6.31 5.40
CA ALA A 110 -6.50 6.19 4.02
C ALA A 110 -5.67 7.41 3.58
N PRO A 111 -4.48 7.22 2.99
CA PRO A 111 -3.81 8.24 2.18
C PRO A 111 -4.67 8.67 1.00
N ASP A 112 -4.40 9.85 0.44
CA ASP A 112 -5.06 10.30 -0.80
C ASP A 112 -4.55 9.51 -2.01
N TRP A 113 -3.26 9.23 -2.07
CA TRP A 113 -2.62 8.48 -3.15
C TRP A 113 -1.61 7.49 -2.61
N VAL A 114 -1.66 6.26 -3.13
CA VAL A 114 -0.76 5.16 -2.78
C VAL A 114 -0.10 4.64 -4.05
N ILE A 115 1.19 4.36 -3.98
CA ILE A 115 1.95 3.69 -5.05
C ILE A 115 2.65 2.47 -4.46
N GLU A 116 2.47 1.32 -5.10
CA GLU A 116 3.20 0.08 -4.83
C GLU A 116 4.06 -0.29 -6.04
N ILE A 117 5.33 -0.57 -5.80
CA ILE A 117 6.28 -1.03 -6.81
C ILE A 117 6.41 -2.54 -6.67
N VAL A 118 5.88 -3.26 -7.65
CA VAL A 118 5.73 -4.72 -7.59
C VAL A 118 7.08 -5.43 -7.49
N SER A 119 7.20 -6.32 -6.53
CA SER A 119 8.25 -7.32 -6.44
C SER A 119 7.72 -8.69 -6.88
N LYS A 120 8.63 -9.66 -7.09
CA LYS A 120 8.20 -11.04 -7.43
C LYS A 120 7.32 -11.66 -6.34
N GLY A 121 7.56 -11.31 -5.08
CA GLY A 121 6.83 -11.84 -3.92
C GLY A 121 5.52 -11.11 -3.63
N SER A 122 5.40 -9.83 -3.98
CA SER A 122 4.23 -9.01 -3.64
C SER A 122 3.15 -8.96 -4.72
N ARG A 123 3.42 -9.45 -5.95
CA ARG A 123 2.55 -9.26 -7.11
C ARG A 123 1.08 -9.58 -6.84
N SER A 124 0.78 -10.75 -6.30
CA SER A 124 -0.62 -11.12 -6.01
C SER A 124 -1.24 -10.24 -4.92
N MET A 125 -0.42 -9.83 -3.95
CA MET A 125 -0.85 -8.94 -2.87
C MET A 125 -1.24 -7.57 -3.43
N ASP A 126 -0.37 -6.96 -4.24
CA ASP A 126 -0.56 -5.61 -4.78
C ASP A 126 -1.73 -5.54 -5.78
N TYR A 127 -1.83 -6.54 -6.67
CA TYR A 127 -2.89 -6.56 -7.70
C TYR A 127 -4.28 -6.94 -7.21
N PHE A 128 -4.40 -7.62 -6.06
CA PHE A 128 -5.70 -8.11 -5.59
C PHE A 128 -6.00 -7.68 -4.15
N THR A 129 -5.22 -8.11 -3.18
CA THR A 129 -5.54 -7.89 -1.76
C THR A 129 -5.44 -6.42 -1.39
N LYS A 130 -4.31 -5.77 -1.70
CA LYS A 130 -4.10 -4.34 -1.41
C LYS A 130 -5.01 -3.45 -2.25
N LEU A 131 -5.26 -3.80 -3.52
CA LEU A 131 -6.23 -3.08 -4.35
C LEU A 131 -7.59 -2.96 -3.65
N PHE A 132 -8.14 -4.08 -3.21
CA PHE A 132 -9.42 -4.09 -2.50
C PHE A 132 -9.35 -3.32 -1.18
N LYS A 133 -8.24 -3.45 -0.43
CA LYS A 133 -8.04 -2.76 0.85
C LYS A 133 -7.97 -1.26 0.68
N TYR A 134 -7.18 -0.77 -0.27
CA TYR A 134 -7.04 0.67 -0.53
C TYR A 134 -8.37 1.27 -1.02
N GLN A 135 -9.07 0.58 -1.92
CA GLN A 135 -10.39 1.01 -2.38
C GLN A 135 -11.39 1.12 -1.22
N THR A 136 -11.51 0.08 -0.40
CA THR A 136 -12.51 0.05 0.71
C THR A 136 -12.14 0.98 1.87
N ALA A 137 -10.86 1.27 2.05
CA ALA A 137 -10.40 2.23 3.05
C ALA A 137 -10.64 3.70 2.65
N GLY A 138 -10.88 3.98 1.37
CA GLY A 138 -11.12 5.33 0.87
C GLY A 138 -9.89 6.04 0.32
N VAL A 139 -8.86 5.31 -0.12
CA VAL A 139 -7.78 5.84 -0.96
C VAL A 139 -8.41 6.40 -2.24
N ARG A 140 -7.97 7.58 -2.70
CA ARG A 140 -8.54 8.22 -3.89
C ARG A 140 -7.90 7.72 -5.18
N GLU A 141 -6.58 7.46 -5.13
CA GLU A 141 -5.80 6.98 -6.26
C GLU A 141 -4.80 5.90 -5.84
N TYR A 142 -4.68 4.84 -6.63
CA TYR A 142 -3.75 3.74 -6.39
C TYR A 142 -2.99 3.38 -7.66
N TRP A 143 -1.67 3.37 -7.58
CA TRP A 143 -0.79 2.97 -8.67
C TRP A 143 -0.09 1.66 -8.36
N ILE A 144 -0.11 0.75 -9.32
CA ILE A 144 0.69 -0.47 -9.32
C ILE A 144 1.77 -0.31 -10.39
N VAL A 145 3.02 -0.17 -9.97
CA VAL A 145 4.18 -0.02 -10.85
C VAL A 145 4.90 -1.35 -10.95
N ASP A 146 4.82 -2.02 -12.09
CA ASP A 146 5.40 -3.35 -12.30
C ASP A 146 6.62 -3.31 -13.22
N PRO A 147 7.84 -3.31 -12.67
CA PRO A 147 9.07 -3.27 -13.47
C PRO A 147 9.33 -4.58 -14.24
N THR A 148 8.66 -5.68 -13.90
CA THR A 148 8.84 -6.96 -14.61
C THR A 148 8.15 -6.93 -15.98
N THR A 149 7.02 -6.24 -16.06
CA THR A 149 6.22 -6.11 -17.28
C THR A 149 6.35 -4.73 -17.93
N ASN A 150 7.07 -3.80 -17.29
CA ASN A 150 7.16 -2.38 -17.68
C ASN A 150 5.78 -1.71 -17.78
N ARG A 151 4.88 -2.03 -16.85
CA ARG A 151 3.51 -1.53 -16.82
C ARG A 151 3.22 -0.72 -15.56
N ILE A 152 2.31 0.23 -15.71
CA ILE A 152 1.76 1.02 -14.63
C ILE A 152 0.24 0.92 -14.73
N VAL A 153 -0.40 0.42 -13.68
CA VAL A 153 -1.85 0.37 -13.59
C VAL A 153 -2.30 1.44 -12.60
N VAL A 154 -3.19 2.31 -13.05
CA VAL A 154 -3.69 3.46 -12.29
C VAL A 154 -5.17 3.27 -12.00
N TYR A 155 -5.52 3.14 -10.75
CA TYR A 155 -6.90 3.14 -10.28
C TYR A 155 -7.24 4.51 -9.70
N LYS A 156 -8.23 5.18 -10.28
CA LYS A 156 -8.81 6.43 -9.78
C LYS A 156 -10.17 6.10 -9.17
N PHE A 157 -10.18 5.76 -7.89
CA PHE A 157 -11.36 5.20 -7.22
C PHE A 157 -12.56 6.16 -7.19
N GLU A 158 -12.32 7.45 -6.99
CA GLU A 158 -13.40 8.45 -7.02
C GLU A 158 -14.08 8.57 -8.38
N LYS A 159 -13.37 8.25 -9.47
CA LYS A 159 -13.88 8.29 -10.85
C LYS A 159 -14.31 6.92 -11.35
N GLU A 160 -14.11 5.88 -10.55
CA GLU A 160 -14.37 4.47 -10.90
C GLU A 160 -13.69 4.05 -12.22
N THR A 161 -12.46 4.58 -12.46
CA THR A 161 -11.70 4.28 -13.68
C THR A 161 -10.40 3.54 -13.37
N MET A 162 -10.00 2.69 -14.32
CA MET A 162 -8.70 2.05 -14.36
C MET A 162 -8.06 2.31 -15.71
N GLU A 163 -6.81 2.74 -15.68
CA GLU A 163 -6.01 3.03 -16.86
C GLU A 163 -4.69 2.26 -16.79
N GLU A 164 -4.15 1.89 -17.95
CA GLU A 164 -2.88 1.16 -18.02
C GLU A 164 -1.92 1.91 -18.93
N TYR A 165 -0.66 2.03 -18.50
CA TYR A 165 0.41 2.72 -19.20
C TYR A 165 1.67 1.85 -19.27
N SER A 166 2.51 2.08 -20.28
CA SER A 166 3.85 1.51 -20.36
C SER A 166 4.89 2.44 -19.74
N PHE A 167 6.02 1.89 -19.31
CA PHE A 167 7.15 2.74 -18.96
C PHE A 167 7.54 3.61 -20.16
N GLY A 168 7.91 4.86 -19.90
CA GLY A 168 8.19 5.85 -20.94
C GLY A 168 7.00 6.71 -21.37
N GLU A 169 5.79 6.35 -21.00
CA GLU A 169 4.60 7.19 -21.21
C GLU A 169 4.42 8.21 -20.08
N ASP A 170 3.74 9.31 -20.38
CA ASP A 170 3.35 10.30 -19.39
C ASP A 170 2.06 9.85 -18.72
N VAL A 171 2.12 9.55 -17.43
CA VAL A 171 1.00 9.04 -16.63
C VAL A 171 0.36 10.21 -15.87
N PRO A 172 -0.88 10.61 -16.19
CA PRO A 172 -1.57 11.68 -15.50
C PRO A 172 -1.95 11.28 -14.07
N VAL A 173 -1.60 12.11 -13.10
CA VAL A 173 -2.00 11.92 -11.70
C VAL A 173 -3.43 12.39 -11.51
N GLY A 174 -4.29 11.52 -10.99
CA GLY A 174 -5.72 11.79 -10.90
C GLY A 174 -6.11 12.80 -9.80
N ILE A 175 -5.33 12.83 -8.70
CA ILE A 175 -5.56 13.79 -7.59
C ILE A 175 -5.02 15.19 -7.89
N TYR A 176 -4.24 15.36 -8.97
CA TYR A 176 -3.69 16.64 -9.43
C TYR A 176 -3.98 16.83 -10.92
N GLU A 177 -4.59 17.95 -11.30
CA GLU A 177 -5.03 18.20 -12.69
C GLU A 177 -3.86 18.52 -13.65
N ASP A 178 -2.77 19.07 -13.15
CA ASP A 178 -1.64 19.59 -13.93
C ASP A 178 -0.33 18.83 -13.69
N PHE A 179 -0.43 17.57 -13.25
CA PHE A 179 0.72 16.74 -12.95
C PHE A 179 0.69 15.41 -13.70
N SER A 180 1.78 15.10 -14.36
CA SER A 180 2.02 13.78 -14.94
C SER A 180 3.43 13.28 -14.63
N ILE A 181 3.61 11.98 -14.57
CA ILE A 181 4.88 11.33 -14.24
C ILE A 181 5.26 10.35 -15.34
N LYS A 182 6.51 10.43 -15.77
CA LYS A 182 7.14 9.43 -16.65
C LYS A 182 8.08 8.54 -15.85
N ILE A 183 7.85 7.22 -15.90
CA ILE A 183 8.73 6.19 -15.32
C ILE A 183 9.59 5.59 -16.42
N GLN A 184 10.90 5.48 -16.18
CA GLN A 184 11.88 4.91 -17.11
C GLN A 184 12.52 3.66 -16.55
#